data_5f15112a60cec00bb5a50cb42a34f6f3
#
_entry.id   5f15112a60cec00bb5a50cb42a34f6f3
#
_cell.length_a   1.000
_cell.length_b   1.000
_cell.length_c   1.000
_cell.angle_alpha   90.00
_cell.angle_beta   90.00
_cell.angle_gamma   90.00
#
_symmetry.space_group_name_H-M   'P 1'
#
loop_
_entity.id
_entity.type
_entity.pdbx_description
1 polymer ?
#
loop_
_entity_poly.entity_id
_entity_poly.type
_entity_poly.pdbx_seq_one_letter_code
_entity_poly.pdbx_strand_id
1 'polypeptide(L)'
;MPRAAIATSFDPINDERSLIAKVVIGDRVAARALYDTHAARVHRIAYRICGDAELAADVTQDVFVLVFRELPRFRGESALSTWLHRIAVTVSLNAMRKVKRLRERETDLDEARYHEHESGDIDPDLRERLAAAIDALPDGLRLALVMHTIEGYTHAEVGSALGIAEGTSKARVFEARARLRESLGDFLEEQ
;
A
#
# COMPACT_ATOMS: atom_id res chain seq x y z
N MET A 1 40.99 -6.20 -35.11
CA MET A 1 40.85 -6.30 -33.67
C MET A 1 39.42 -5.89 -33.29
N PRO A 2 38.52 -6.84 -32.99
CA PRO A 2 37.17 -6.50 -32.59
C PRO A 2 37.15 -6.05 -31.09
N ARG A 3 36.61 -4.88 -30.86
CA ARG A 3 36.28 -4.39 -29.52
C ARG A 3 35.19 -5.26 -28.91
N ALA A 4 35.56 -6.02 -27.88
CA ALA A 4 34.60 -6.76 -27.07
C ALA A 4 33.63 -5.75 -26.42
N ALA A 5 32.36 -5.81 -26.78
CA ALA A 5 31.29 -5.18 -26.06
C ALA A 5 31.16 -5.89 -24.72
N ILE A 6 31.53 -5.18 -23.64
CA ILE A 6 31.26 -5.63 -22.27
C ILE A 6 29.72 -5.49 -22.12
N ALA A 7 29.02 -6.59 -22.28
CA ALA A 7 27.63 -6.69 -21.87
C ALA A 7 27.61 -6.53 -20.36
N THR A 8 27.26 -5.34 -19.87
CA THR A 8 27.00 -5.07 -18.46
C THR A 8 25.81 -5.94 -18.08
N SER A 9 26.07 -7.06 -17.42
CA SER A 9 25.04 -7.92 -16.85
C SER A 9 24.21 -7.09 -15.88
N PHE A 10 22.93 -6.89 -16.17
CA PHE A 10 21.98 -6.25 -15.28
C PHE A 10 21.79 -7.16 -14.06
N ASP A 11 22.42 -6.79 -12.93
CA ASP A 11 22.22 -7.44 -11.63
C ASP A 11 21.36 -6.55 -10.77
N PRO A 12 20.05 -6.84 -10.62
CA PRO A 12 19.10 -5.98 -9.93
C PRO A 12 19.45 -5.77 -8.45
N ILE A 13 20.13 -6.73 -7.81
CA ILE A 13 20.55 -6.63 -6.40
C ILE A 13 21.73 -5.65 -6.26
N ASN A 14 22.67 -5.68 -7.18
CA ASN A 14 23.83 -4.81 -7.17
C ASN A 14 23.43 -3.37 -7.53
N ASP A 15 22.47 -3.20 -8.43
CA ASP A 15 21.91 -1.91 -8.80
C ASP A 15 21.11 -1.28 -7.65
N GLU A 16 20.32 -2.05 -6.90
CA GLU A 16 19.57 -1.57 -5.73
C GLU A 16 20.51 -1.10 -4.62
N ARG A 17 21.54 -1.88 -4.30
CA ARG A 17 22.55 -1.49 -3.30
C ARG A 17 23.33 -0.23 -3.70
N SER A 18 23.71 -0.12 -4.97
CA SER A 18 24.37 1.06 -5.52
C SER A 18 23.47 2.30 -5.44
N LEU A 19 22.19 2.16 -5.76
CA LEU A 19 21.21 3.22 -5.63
C LEU A 19 21.07 3.69 -4.18
N ILE A 20 20.90 2.78 -3.24
CA ILE A 20 20.83 3.08 -1.80
C ILE A 20 22.06 3.83 -1.32
N ALA A 21 23.26 3.34 -1.66
CA ALA A 21 24.52 3.99 -1.26
C ALA A 21 24.61 5.44 -1.75
N LYS A 22 24.21 5.71 -3.00
CA LYS A 22 24.16 7.06 -3.57
C LYS A 22 23.16 7.96 -2.85
N VAL A 23 21.97 7.44 -2.54
CA VAL A 23 20.97 8.20 -1.77
C VAL A 23 21.50 8.57 -0.38
N VAL A 24 22.14 7.63 0.30
CA VAL A 24 22.67 7.83 1.66
C VAL A 24 23.75 8.92 1.70
N ILE A 25 24.57 9.06 0.66
CA ILE A 25 25.57 10.15 0.55
C ILE A 25 25.00 11.47 0.01
N GLY A 26 23.67 11.55 -0.19
CA GLY A 26 22.97 12.78 -0.56
C GLY A 26 22.84 13.03 -2.07
N ASP A 27 23.05 12.04 -2.92
CA ASP A 27 22.85 12.17 -4.36
C ASP A 27 21.34 12.38 -4.67
N ARG A 28 21.00 13.58 -5.13
CA ARG A 28 19.63 13.98 -5.45
C ARG A 28 19.06 13.24 -6.64
N VAL A 29 19.90 12.87 -7.62
CA VAL A 29 19.45 12.12 -8.81
C VAL A 29 19.06 10.70 -8.39
N ALA A 30 19.88 10.06 -7.55
CA ALA A 30 19.56 8.75 -6.99
C ALA A 30 18.31 8.79 -6.09
N ALA A 31 18.16 9.82 -5.25
CA ALA A 31 16.96 10.01 -4.43
C ALA A 31 15.69 10.18 -5.29
N ARG A 32 15.78 10.95 -6.36
CA ARG A 32 14.68 11.12 -7.31
C ARG A 32 14.33 9.81 -8.01
N ALA A 33 15.31 9.06 -8.47
CA ALA A 33 15.12 7.76 -9.12
C ALA A 33 14.43 6.76 -8.18
N LEU A 34 14.84 6.72 -6.90
CA LEU A 34 14.20 5.88 -5.88
C LEU A 34 12.74 6.27 -5.68
N TYR A 35 12.45 7.57 -5.57
CA TYR A 35 11.09 8.08 -5.45
C TYR A 35 10.25 7.68 -6.66
N ASP A 36 10.70 8.00 -7.88
CA ASP A 36 9.94 7.75 -9.12
C ASP A 36 9.65 6.25 -9.34
N THR A 37 10.57 5.38 -8.92
CA THR A 37 10.39 3.93 -9.02
C THR A 37 9.31 3.41 -8.07
N HIS A 38 9.17 3.98 -6.88
CA HIS A 38 8.33 3.41 -5.82
C HIS A 38 7.09 4.23 -5.47
N ALA A 39 7.01 5.51 -5.86
CA ALA A 39 5.94 6.43 -5.44
C ALA A 39 4.54 5.93 -5.81
N ALA A 40 4.35 5.46 -7.04
CA ALA A 40 3.07 4.95 -7.49
C ALA A 40 2.60 3.72 -6.68
N ARG A 41 3.54 2.84 -6.28
CA ARG A 41 3.21 1.68 -5.44
C ARG A 41 2.86 2.11 -4.02
N VAL A 42 3.64 3.01 -3.44
CA VAL A 42 3.39 3.54 -2.08
C VAL A 42 2.04 4.25 -2.03
N HIS A 43 1.74 5.08 -3.02
CA HIS A 43 0.46 5.78 -3.12
C HIS A 43 -0.72 4.80 -3.20
N ARG A 44 -0.62 3.73 -4.02
CA ARG A 44 -1.68 2.70 -4.09
C ARG A 44 -1.90 2.02 -2.75
N ILE A 45 -0.84 1.71 -1.99
CA ILE A 45 -0.96 1.12 -0.65
C ILE A 45 -1.66 2.10 0.29
N ALA A 46 -1.21 3.35 0.31
CA ALA A 46 -1.78 4.41 1.14
C ALA A 46 -3.28 4.60 0.81
N TYR A 47 -3.63 4.69 -0.46
CA TYR A 47 -5.01 4.86 -0.89
C TYR A 47 -5.90 3.66 -0.47
N ARG A 48 -5.47 2.42 -0.69
CA ARG A 48 -6.23 1.22 -0.28
C ARG A 48 -6.51 1.19 1.23
N ILE A 49 -5.60 1.73 2.02
CA ILE A 49 -5.74 1.78 3.48
C ILE A 49 -6.60 2.98 3.91
N CYS A 50 -6.33 4.16 3.36
CA CYS A 50 -6.98 5.40 3.77
C CYS A 50 -8.38 5.57 3.15
N GLY A 51 -8.61 5.10 1.92
CA GLY A 51 -9.84 5.29 1.16
C GLY A 51 -10.09 6.77 0.78
N ASP A 52 -9.05 7.61 0.81
CA ASP A 52 -9.11 9.04 0.53
C ASP A 52 -7.84 9.44 -0.23
N ALA A 53 -8.01 10.12 -1.38
CA ALA A 53 -6.91 10.44 -2.28
C ALA A 53 -5.98 11.53 -1.74
N GLU A 54 -6.54 12.55 -1.07
CA GLU A 54 -5.76 13.63 -0.49
C GLU A 54 -4.91 13.10 0.67
N LEU A 55 -5.54 12.32 1.57
CA LEU A 55 -4.83 11.68 2.66
C LEU A 55 -3.78 10.69 2.16
N ALA A 56 -4.05 9.94 1.08
CA ALA A 56 -3.08 9.04 0.48
C ALA A 56 -1.88 9.78 -0.12
N ALA A 57 -2.09 10.96 -0.72
CA ALA A 57 -1.01 11.80 -1.22
C ALA A 57 -0.13 12.32 -0.08
N ASP A 58 -0.72 12.81 1.00
CA ASP A 58 -0.01 13.26 2.21
C ASP A 58 0.78 12.11 2.85
N VAL A 59 0.14 10.95 3.02
CA VAL A 59 0.78 9.74 3.54
C VAL A 59 1.95 9.32 2.66
N THR A 60 1.82 9.43 1.33
CA THR A 60 2.91 9.10 0.41
C THR A 60 4.13 9.99 0.65
N GLN A 61 3.93 11.30 0.85
CA GLN A 61 5.01 12.22 1.19
C GLN A 61 5.65 11.86 2.54
N ASP A 62 4.84 11.62 3.57
CA ASP A 62 5.32 11.23 4.91
C ASP A 62 6.15 9.94 4.85
N VAL A 63 5.70 8.95 4.05
CA VAL A 63 6.44 7.70 3.81
C VAL A 63 7.83 7.99 3.25
N PHE A 64 7.95 8.81 2.21
CA PHE A 64 9.26 9.11 1.62
C PHE A 64 10.15 9.96 2.51
N VAL A 65 9.60 10.88 3.29
CA VAL A 65 10.36 11.61 4.33
C VAL A 65 10.94 10.61 5.33
N LEU A 66 10.14 9.64 5.79
CA LEU A 66 10.61 8.60 6.71
C LEU A 66 11.61 7.66 6.05
N VAL A 67 11.37 7.24 4.80
CA VAL A 67 12.26 6.39 4.02
C VAL A 67 13.64 7.02 3.91
N PHE A 68 13.74 8.25 3.45
CA PHE A 68 15.06 8.93 3.30
C PHE A 68 15.78 9.11 4.64
N ARG A 69 15.05 9.31 5.73
CA ARG A 69 15.62 9.39 7.07
C ARG A 69 16.17 8.05 7.58
N GLU A 70 15.43 6.96 7.33
CA GLU A 70 15.76 5.62 7.87
C GLU A 70 16.64 4.79 6.91
N LEU A 71 16.75 5.19 5.63
CA LEU A 71 17.54 4.46 4.62
C LEU A 71 19.00 4.19 5.02
N PRO A 72 19.70 5.11 5.73
CA PRO A 72 21.05 4.82 6.23
C PRO A 72 21.12 3.63 7.21
N ARG A 73 19.99 3.25 7.81
CA ARG A 73 19.89 2.13 8.76
C ARG A 73 19.36 0.84 8.10
N PHE A 74 19.00 0.90 6.82
CA PHE A 74 18.53 -0.26 6.09
C PHE A 74 19.64 -1.30 5.92
N ARG A 75 19.44 -2.50 6.51
CA ARG A 75 20.45 -3.56 6.55
C ARG A 75 20.46 -4.50 5.35
N GLY A 76 19.47 -4.38 4.45
CA GLY A 76 19.36 -5.30 3.30
C GLY A 76 18.91 -6.72 3.68
N GLU A 77 18.30 -6.92 4.85
CA GLU A 77 17.76 -8.21 5.31
C GLU A 77 16.50 -8.63 4.54
N SER A 78 15.92 -7.70 3.79
CA SER A 78 14.82 -7.92 2.84
C SER A 78 15.04 -7.07 1.59
N ALA A 79 14.29 -7.32 0.51
CA ALA A 79 14.26 -6.40 -0.63
C ALA A 79 13.80 -5.00 -0.18
N LEU A 80 14.35 -3.96 -0.78
CA LEU A 80 13.98 -2.56 -0.50
C LEU A 80 12.48 -2.34 -0.68
N SER A 81 11.88 -2.93 -1.71
CA SER A 81 10.44 -2.87 -1.97
C SER A 81 9.59 -3.44 -0.83
N THR A 82 10.06 -4.50 -0.15
CA THR A 82 9.40 -5.10 1.01
C THR A 82 9.51 -4.19 2.25
N TRP A 83 10.67 -3.58 2.44
CA TRP A 83 10.89 -2.64 3.53
C TRP A 83 10.06 -1.36 3.36
N LEU A 84 10.04 -0.78 2.15
CA LEU A 84 9.17 0.35 1.79
C LEU A 84 7.70 0.04 2.03
N HIS A 85 7.27 -1.15 1.63
CA HIS A 85 5.90 -1.61 1.84
C HIS A 85 5.49 -1.58 3.33
N ARG A 86 6.33 -2.12 4.22
CA ARG A 86 6.07 -2.10 5.67
C ARG A 86 5.96 -0.68 6.23
N ILE A 87 6.81 0.23 5.75
CA ILE A 87 6.75 1.65 6.13
C ILE A 87 5.43 2.25 5.65
N ALA A 88 5.08 2.05 4.38
CA ALA A 88 3.84 2.58 3.79
C ALA A 88 2.60 2.14 4.57
N VAL A 89 2.47 0.84 4.86
CA VAL A 89 1.35 0.30 5.67
C VAL A 89 1.33 0.94 7.06
N THR A 90 2.47 1.01 7.72
CA THR A 90 2.55 1.55 9.10
C THR A 90 2.16 3.04 9.15
N VAL A 91 2.66 3.85 8.21
CA VAL A 91 2.34 5.29 8.15
C VAL A 91 0.87 5.49 7.82
N SER A 92 0.32 4.74 6.85
CA SER A 92 -1.10 4.80 6.48
C SER A 92 -2.02 4.46 7.65
N LEU A 93 -1.73 3.39 8.39
CA LEU A 93 -2.50 3.01 9.58
C LEU A 93 -2.45 4.07 10.69
N ASN A 94 -1.29 4.70 10.87
CA ASN A 94 -1.15 5.79 11.85
C ASN A 94 -1.93 7.03 11.44
N ALA A 95 -1.95 7.37 10.14
CA ALA A 95 -2.76 8.46 9.59
C ALA A 95 -4.26 8.20 9.82
N MET A 96 -4.74 6.99 9.51
CA MET A 96 -6.13 6.60 9.76
C MET A 96 -6.53 6.70 11.24
N ARG A 97 -5.66 6.25 12.14
CA ARG A 97 -5.91 6.38 13.60
C ARG A 97 -5.98 7.83 14.04
N LYS A 98 -5.18 8.71 13.44
CA LYS A 98 -5.21 10.15 13.72
C LYS A 98 -6.53 10.77 13.26
N VAL A 99 -6.94 10.47 12.02
CA VAL A 99 -8.22 10.95 11.46
C VAL A 99 -9.40 10.46 12.30
N LYS A 100 -9.43 9.18 12.67
CA LYS A 100 -10.48 8.62 13.52
C LYS A 100 -10.57 9.34 14.87
N ARG A 101 -9.44 9.58 15.54
CA ARG A 101 -9.42 10.33 16.82
C ARG A 101 -9.89 11.78 16.68
N LEU A 102 -9.63 12.44 15.55
CA LEU A 102 -10.12 13.77 15.28
C LEU A 102 -11.64 13.75 15.07
N ARG A 103 -12.17 12.84 14.25
CA ARG A 103 -13.61 12.66 14.02
C ARG A 103 -14.37 12.33 15.32
N GLU A 104 -13.81 11.45 16.18
CA GLU A 104 -14.41 11.12 17.49
C GLU A 104 -14.48 12.33 18.44
N ARG A 105 -13.63 13.34 18.24
CA ARG A 105 -13.65 14.60 19.02
C ARG A 105 -14.60 15.66 18.44
N GLU A 106 -14.90 15.58 17.15
CA GLU A 106 -15.70 16.57 16.42
C GLU A 106 -17.16 16.13 16.23
N THR A 107 -17.58 14.98 16.75
CA THR A 107 -18.93 14.41 16.69
C THR A 107 -19.82 14.98 15.59
N ASP A 108 -20.18 14.15 14.63
CA ASP A 108 -21.10 14.30 13.50
C ASP A 108 -20.45 14.67 12.14
N LEU A 109 -20.54 13.70 11.30
CA LEU A 109 -21.04 13.66 9.92
C LEU A 109 -20.33 12.58 9.11
N ASP A 110 -21.12 11.54 8.82
CA ASP A 110 -20.82 10.48 7.85
C ASP A 110 -20.86 11.06 6.43
N GLU A 111 -19.82 10.86 5.65
CA GLU A 111 -19.94 10.80 4.20
C GLU A 111 -18.81 9.94 3.59
N ALA A 112 -19.22 8.81 2.99
CA ALA A 112 -18.36 7.99 2.17
C ALA A 112 -18.07 8.70 0.84
N ARG A 113 -16.79 8.88 0.51
CA ARG A 113 -16.36 9.45 -0.78
C ARG A 113 -15.81 8.33 -1.67
N TYR A 114 -16.36 8.25 -2.88
CA TYR A 114 -15.91 7.37 -3.97
C TYR A 114 -14.79 8.03 -4.75
N HIS A 115 -13.76 7.26 -5.15
CA HIS A 115 -12.73 7.70 -6.09
C HIS A 115 -12.24 6.57 -6.99
N GLU A 116 -11.92 6.93 -8.25
CA GLU A 116 -11.56 6.09 -9.38
C GLU A 116 -10.13 5.53 -9.32
N HIS A 117 -9.94 4.34 -9.89
CA HIS A 117 -8.64 3.64 -9.97
C HIS A 117 -8.25 3.24 -11.39
N GLU A 118 -7.01 3.53 -11.76
CA GLU A 118 -6.33 2.97 -12.94
C GLU A 118 -5.31 1.90 -12.54
N SER A 119 -5.34 0.74 -13.10
CA SER A 119 -4.23 -0.14 -13.54
C SER A 119 -4.58 -1.57 -13.97
N GLY A 120 -3.99 -2.00 -15.10
CA GLY A 120 -3.46 -3.27 -15.60
C GLY A 120 -4.41 -4.49 -15.77
N ASP A 121 -4.51 -5.03 -16.99
CA ASP A 121 -4.89 -6.38 -17.49
C ASP A 121 -6.01 -7.25 -16.85
N ILE A 122 -6.94 -6.69 -16.19
CA ILE A 122 -8.25 -7.27 -15.86
C ILE A 122 -9.27 -6.45 -16.63
N ASP A 123 -10.39 -7.06 -17.04
CA ASP A 123 -11.52 -6.33 -17.61
C ASP A 123 -11.70 -5.00 -16.86
N PRO A 124 -11.60 -3.85 -17.54
CA PRO A 124 -11.67 -2.55 -16.88
C PRO A 124 -12.92 -2.39 -16.02
N ASP A 125 -14.07 -2.92 -16.47
CA ASP A 125 -15.35 -2.85 -15.76
C ASP A 125 -15.34 -3.69 -14.48
N LEU A 126 -14.83 -4.92 -14.53
CA LEU A 126 -14.68 -5.77 -13.34
C LEU A 126 -13.73 -5.17 -12.31
N ARG A 127 -12.66 -4.53 -12.77
CA ARG A 127 -11.69 -3.86 -11.88
C ARG A 127 -12.31 -2.66 -11.17
N GLU A 128 -13.01 -1.80 -11.90
CA GLU A 128 -13.68 -0.62 -11.36
C GLU A 128 -14.73 -1.03 -10.33
N ARG A 129 -15.57 -2.02 -10.65
CA ARG A 129 -16.56 -2.58 -9.73
C ARG A 129 -15.93 -3.22 -8.49
N LEU A 130 -14.82 -3.95 -8.64
CA LEU A 130 -14.11 -4.53 -7.49
C LEU A 130 -13.50 -3.44 -6.59
N ALA A 131 -12.93 -2.40 -7.19
CA ALA A 131 -12.40 -1.26 -6.43
C ALA A 131 -13.52 -0.56 -5.66
N ALA A 132 -14.64 -0.23 -6.33
CA ALA A 132 -15.80 0.38 -5.70
C ALA A 132 -16.40 -0.50 -4.59
N ALA A 133 -16.49 -1.82 -4.80
CA ALA A 133 -16.97 -2.75 -3.78
C ALA A 133 -16.03 -2.83 -2.56
N ILE A 134 -14.71 -2.75 -2.75
CA ILE A 134 -13.74 -2.69 -1.66
C ILE A 134 -13.88 -1.37 -0.90
N ASP A 135 -14.04 -0.25 -1.61
CA ASP A 135 -14.17 1.09 -1.00
C ASP A 135 -15.49 1.24 -0.22
N ALA A 136 -16.54 0.55 -0.64
CA ALA A 136 -17.82 0.50 0.07
C ALA A 136 -17.80 -0.34 1.36
N LEU A 137 -16.74 -1.13 1.61
CA LEU A 137 -16.63 -1.89 2.86
C LEU A 137 -16.42 -0.96 4.05
N PRO A 138 -17.04 -1.25 5.20
CA PRO A 138 -16.69 -0.60 6.46
C PRO A 138 -15.18 -0.66 6.74
N ASP A 139 -14.60 0.42 7.25
CA ASP A 139 -13.14 0.57 7.46
C ASP A 139 -12.48 -0.65 8.10
N GLY A 140 -13.11 -1.21 9.15
CA GLY A 140 -12.55 -2.36 9.85
C GLY A 140 -12.50 -3.63 9.01
N LEU A 141 -13.42 -3.82 8.07
CA LEU A 141 -13.44 -4.95 7.14
C LEU A 141 -12.45 -4.71 6.00
N ARG A 142 -12.45 -3.49 5.42
CA ARG A 142 -11.55 -3.09 4.35
C ARG A 142 -10.10 -3.22 4.78
N LEU A 143 -9.72 -2.67 5.94
CA LEU A 143 -8.36 -2.73 6.47
C LEU A 143 -7.89 -4.18 6.69
N ALA A 144 -8.72 -5.03 7.31
CA ALA A 144 -8.36 -6.42 7.52
C ALA A 144 -8.21 -7.18 6.19
N LEU A 145 -9.10 -6.95 5.23
CA LEU A 145 -9.05 -7.56 3.90
C LEU A 145 -7.80 -7.12 3.13
N VAL A 146 -7.56 -5.81 3.04
CA VAL A 146 -6.41 -5.25 2.30
C VAL A 146 -5.11 -5.78 2.89
N MET A 147 -4.92 -5.66 4.20
CA MET A 147 -3.69 -6.12 4.85
C MET A 147 -3.45 -7.61 4.66
N HIS A 148 -4.47 -8.45 4.88
CA HIS A 148 -4.30 -9.89 4.81
C HIS A 148 -4.25 -10.41 3.36
N THR A 149 -5.20 -9.99 2.51
CA THR A 149 -5.39 -10.61 1.19
C THR A 149 -4.54 -9.97 0.11
N ILE A 150 -4.32 -8.65 0.18
CA ILE A 150 -3.59 -7.90 -0.85
C ILE A 150 -2.13 -7.72 -0.43
N GLU A 151 -1.90 -7.34 0.82
CA GLU A 151 -0.56 -7.01 1.30
C GLU A 151 0.17 -8.20 1.96
N GLY A 152 -0.50 -9.36 2.13
CA GLY A 152 0.10 -10.63 2.55
C GLY A 152 0.45 -10.74 4.03
N TYR A 153 -0.12 -9.90 4.91
CA TYR A 153 0.06 -10.01 6.35
C TYR A 153 -0.66 -11.23 6.91
N THR A 154 -0.06 -11.89 7.90
CA THR A 154 -0.76 -12.92 8.68
C THR A 154 -1.87 -12.29 9.55
N HIS A 155 -2.86 -13.08 9.94
CA HIS A 155 -3.92 -12.59 10.83
C HIS A 155 -3.39 -12.09 12.19
N ALA A 156 -2.30 -12.68 12.68
CA ALA A 156 -1.63 -12.23 13.91
C ALA A 156 -1.00 -10.84 13.72
N GLU A 157 -0.33 -10.60 12.59
CA GLU A 157 0.24 -9.29 12.24
C GLU A 157 -0.85 -8.24 12.01
N VAL A 158 -1.94 -8.59 11.31
CA VAL A 158 -3.11 -7.72 11.16
C VAL A 158 -3.71 -7.38 12.53
N GLY A 159 -3.87 -8.37 13.41
CA GLY A 159 -4.36 -8.19 14.77
C GLY A 159 -3.50 -7.19 15.55
N SER A 160 -2.18 -7.39 15.54
CA SER A 160 -1.22 -6.49 16.19
C SER A 160 -1.29 -5.06 15.61
N ALA A 161 -1.32 -4.93 14.28
CA ALA A 161 -1.36 -3.63 13.61
C ALA A 161 -2.66 -2.86 13.85
N LEU A 162 -3.80 -3.54 13.89
CA LEU A 162 -5.12 -2.92 14.09
C LEU A 162 -5.56 -2.86 15.56
N GLY A 163 -4.79 -3.44 16.49
CA GLY A 163 -5.16 -3.51 17.91
C GLY A 163 -6.37 -4.41 18.17
N ILE A 164 -6.52 -5.51 17.43
CA ILE A 164 -7.62 -6.49 17.56
C ILE A 164 -7.07 -7.91 17.75
N ALA A 165 -7.89 -8.81 18.25
CA ALA A 165 -7.51 -10.22 18.35
C ALA A 165 -7.34 -10.86 16.96
N GLU A 166 -6.47 -11.87 16.85
CA GLU A 166 -6.28 -12.64 15.61
C GLU A 166 -7.60 -13.23 15.09
N GLY A 167 -8.43 -13.78 15.99
CA GLY A 167 -9.76 -14.29 15.64
C GLY A 167 -10.68 -13.23 15.06
N THR A 168 -10.60 -11.99 15.55
CA THR A 168 -11.35 -10.86 15.00
C THR A 168 -10.86 -10.50 13.59
N SER A 169 -9.54 -10.56 13.34
CA SER A 169 -8.99 -10.38 11.98
C SER A 169 -9.54 -11.45 11.02
N LYS A 170 -9.56 -12.73 11.42
CA LYS A 170 -10.13 -13.82 10.62
C LYS A 170 -11.61 -13.58 10.29
N ALA A 171 -12.41 -13.23 11.30
CA ALA A 171 -13.83 -12.93 11.13
C ALA A 171 -14.07 -11.76 10.18
N ARG A 172 -13.31 -10.67 10.32
CA ARG A 172 -13.42 -9.49 9.44
C ARG A 172 -13.07 -9.81 7.98
N VAL A 173 -12.00 -10.55 7.72
CA VAL A 173 -11.64 -10.96 6.34
C VAL A 173 -12.72 -11.87 5.75
N PHE A 174 -13.27 -12.80 6.53
CA PHE A 174 -14.36 -13.66 6.08
C PHE A 174 -15.61 -12.84 5.72
N GLU A 175 -16.03 -11.93 6.60
CA GLU A 175 -17.18 -11.05 6.37
C GLU A 175 -16.95 -10.12 5.16
N ALA A 176 -15.77 -9.52 5.03
CA ALA A 176 -15.41 -8.69 3.89
C ALA A 176 -15.55 -9.44 2.57
N ARG A 177 -15.04 -10.69 2.50
CA ARG A 177 -15.15 -11.53 1.32
C ARG A 177 -16.60 -11.93 1.01
N ALA A 178 -17.44 -12.11 2.03
CA ALA A 178 -18.86 -12.39 1.85
C ALA A 178 -19.58 -11.20 1.20
N ARG A 179 -19.36 -9.99 1.71
CA ARG A 179 -19.94 -8.75 1.15
C ARG A 179 -19.45 -8.47 -0.28
N LEU A 180 -18.17 -8.72 -0.57
CA LEU A 180 -17.67 -8.58 -1.94
C LEU A 180 -18.30 -9.57 -2.90
N ARG A 181 -18.53 -10.83 -2.49
CA ARG A 181 -19.25 -11.81 -3.32
C ARG A 181 -20.70 -11.42 -3.57
N GLU A 182 -21.38 -10.89 -2.56
CA GLU A 182 -22.74 -10.37 -2.69
C GLU A 182 -22.79 -9.18 -3.67
N SER A 183 -21.89 -8.21 -3.52
CA SER A 183 -21.81 -7.02 -4.38
C SER A 183 -21.41 -7.32 -5.83
N LEU A 184 -20.64 -8.40 -6.09
CA LEU A 184 -20.16 -8.78 -7.42
C LEU A 184 -20.91 -9.98 -8.01
N GLY A 185 -21.82 -10.61 -7.24
CA GLY A 185 -22.53 -11.83 -7.65
C GLY A 185 -23.34 -11.64 -8.92
N ASP A 186 -24.07 -10.55 -9.03
CA ASP A 186 -24.89 -10.22 -10.21
C ASP A 186 -24.05 -10.10 -11.49
N PHE A 187 -22.79 -9.66 -11.39
CA PHE A 187 -21.87 -9.54 -12.52
C PHE A 187 -21.29 -10.88 -12.97
N LEU A 188 -21.09 -11.83 -12.04
CA LEU A 188 -20.54 -13.16 -12.36
C LEU A 188 -21.60 -14.10 -12.98
N GLU A 189 -22.88 -13.77 -12.83
CA GLU A 189 -24.00 -14.53 -13.43
C GLU A 189 -24.38 -14.02 -14.83
N GLU A 190 -23.95 -12.79 -15.22
CA GLU A 190 -24.24 -12.18 -16.53
C GLU A 190 -23.20 -12.52 -17.63
N GLN A 191 -22.15 -13.29 -17.35
CA GLN A 191 -21.13 -13.75 -18.30
C GLN A 191 -21.19 -15.26 -18.51
#